data_e1067bc4b6d99d1b1d31d3050b1b5887
#
_entry.id   e1067bc4b6d99d1b1d31d3050b1b5887
#
_cell.length_a   1.000
_cell.length_b   1.000
_cell.length_c   1.000
_cell.angle_alpha   90.00
_cell.angle_beta   90.00
_cell.angle_gamma   90.00
#
_symmetry.space_group_name_H-M   'P 1'
#
loop_
_entity.id
_entity.type
_entity.pdbx_description
1 polymer ?
#
loop_
_entity_poly.entity_id
_entity_poly.type
_entity_poly.pdbx_seq_one_letter_code
_entity_poly.pdbx_strand_id
1 'polypeptide(L)'
;MNIAIILIILLAGAVLTYLSGNRFASKVAMLFSVAAAVFSVALYLRYGAAGTTFSVDWINNPNISFSLKADGLAIAMVLLTTILLPIIILGANNREFKNEKLLFSLVMFMAFAMAGAFLSSNALVYYVFWEMSLIPIYFIVTIWGNGEFAKRRRAAMTFFLYTFAGSRSEER
;
A
#
# COMPACT_ATOMS: atom_id res chain seq x y z
N MET A 1 -14.22 4.68 15.40
CA MET A 1 -12.80 4.60 14.98
C MET A 1 -12.80 4.83 13.48
N ASN A 2 -12.04 5.80 12.97
CA ASN A 2 -12.09 6.15 11.54
C ASN A 2 -11.20 5.19 10.74
N ILE A 3 -11.75 4.55 9.69
CA ILE A 3 -11.00 3.63 8.82
C ILE A 3 -9.85 4.33 8.06
N ALA A 4 -9.98 5.62 7.79
CA ALA A 4 -8.91 6.39 7.14
C ALA A 4 -7.61 6.45 7.97
N ILE A 5 -7.68 6.21 9.29
CA ILE A 5 -6.49 6.22 10.16
C ILE A 5 -5.46 5.15 9.74
N ILE A 6 -5.92 3.98 9.26
CA ILE A 6 -4.99 2.94 8.81
C ILE A 6 -4.17 3.39 7.60
N LEU A 7 -4.80 4.12 6.67
CA LEU A 7 -4.11 4.70 5.52
C LEU A 7 -3.10 5.76 5.96
N ILE A 8 -3.47 6.59 6.95
CA ILE A 8 -2.57 7.61 7.52
C ILE A 8 -1.37 6.95 8.19
N ILE A 9 -1.56 5.87 8.96
CA ILE A 9 -0.46 5.14 9.62
C ILE A 9 0.50 4.58 8.56
N LEU A 10 0.00 3.93 7.52
CA LEU A 10 0.83 3.34 6.47
C LEU A 10 1.56 4.41 5.65
N LEU A 11 0.90 5.50 5.28
CA LEU A 11 1.51 6.60 4.54
C LEU A 11 2.56 7.34 5.39
N ALA A 12 2.23 7.65 6.64
CA ALA A 12 3.18 8.25 7.59
C ALA A 12 4.38 7.34 7.80
N GLY A 13 4.15 6.02 7.92
CA GLY A 13 5.21 5.02 7.99
C GLY A 13 6.13 5.05 6.77
N ALA A 14 5.58 5.14 5.55
CA ALA A 14 6.36 5.24 4.33
C ALA A 14 7.24 6.50 4.31
N VAL A 15 6.66 7.66 4.62
CA VAL A 15 7.37 8.96 4.63
C VAL A 15 8.45 8.99 5.72
N LEU A 16 8.11 8.63 6.95
CA LEU A 16 9.04 8.66 8.08
C LEU A 16 10.17 7.64 7.94
N THR A 17 9.90 6.48 7.35
CA THR A 17 10.94 5.49 7.01
C THR A 17 11.95 6.07 6.02
N TYR A 18 11.48 6.78 4.99
CA TYR A 18 12.36 7.43 4.03
C TYR A 18 13.23 8.53 4.67
N LEU A 19 12.64 9.32 5.59
CA LEU A 19 13.33 10.42 6.27
C LEU A 19 14.30 9.95 7.36
N SER A 20 14.09 8.75 7.94
CA SER A 20 14.84 8.27 9.11
C SER A 20 16.30 7.87 8.85
N GLY A 21 16.74 7.81 7.60
CA GLY A 21 18.07 7.33 7.22
C GLY A 21 18.21 5.79 7.27
N ASN A 22 19.21 5.24 6.56
CA ASN A 22 19.35 3.80 6.35
C ASN A 22 19.43 2.98 7.65
N ARG A 23 20.15 3.47 8.66
CA ARG A 23 20.37 2.74 9.92
C ARG A 23 19.10 2.48 10.74
N PHE A 24 18.12 3.38 10.64
CA PHE A 24 16.89 3.31 11.42
C PHE A 24 15.65 2.93 10.59
N ALA A 25 15.79 2.88 9.27
CA ALA A 25 14.68 2.66 8.34
C ALA A 25 13.89 1.38 8.65
N SER A 26 14.56 0.26 8.86
CA SER A 26 13.94 -1.02 9.22
C SER A 26 13.16 -0.93 10.55
N LYS A 27 13.71 -0.25 11.56
CA LYS A 27 13.07 -0.11 12.88
C LYS A 27 11.82 0.76 12.80
N VAL A 28 11.89 1.87 12.05
CA VAL A 28 10.74 2.77 11.84
C VAL A 28 9.66 2.06 11.04
N ALA A 29 10.02 1.39 9.93
CA ALA A 29 9.08 0.61 9.15
C ALA A 29 8.42 -0.50 9.99
N MET A 30 9.18 -1.18 10.85
CA MET A 30 8.66 -2.20 11.76
C MET A 30 7.66 -1.61 12.74
N LEU A 31 7.97 -0.47 13.37
CA LEU A 31 7.07 0.20 14.31
C LEU A 31 5.72 0.52 13.66
N PHE A 32 5.74 1.15 12.48
CA PHE A 32 4.52 1.53 11.78
C PHE A 32 3.77 0.33 11.20
N SER A 33 4.45 -0.73 10.77
CA SER A 33 3.81 -1.95 10.30
C SER A 33 3.08 -2.69 11.42
N VAL A 34 3.69 -2.80 12.61
CA VAL A 34 3.05 -3.37 13.80
C VAL A 34 1.88 -2.50 14.25
N ALA A 35 2.04 -1.17 14.27
CA ALA A 35 0.94 -0.26 14.60
C ALA A 35 -0.24 -0.42 13.63
N ALA A 36 0.01 -0.56 12.32
CA ALA A 36 -1.02 -0.81 11.33
C ALA A 36 -1.72 -2.17 11.55
N ALA A 37 -0.95 -3.23 11.88
CA ALA A 37 -1.50 -4.54 12.16
C ALA A 37 -2.39 -4.53 13.42
N VAL A 38 -1.92 -3.92 14.52
CA VAL A 38 -2.71 -3.78 15.75
C VAL A 38 -4.00 -2.98 15.49
N PHE A 39 -3.90 -1.88 14.74
CA PHE A 39 -5.05 -1.07 14.41
C PHE A 39 -6.07 -1.82 13.53
N SER A 40 -5.62 -2.62 12.56
CA SER A 40 -6.52 -3.43 11.70
C SER A 40 -7.22 -4.54 12.49
N VAL A 41 -6.51 -5.19 13.44
CA VAL A 41 -7.12 -6.16 14.37
C VAL A 41 -8.18 -5.48 15.26
N ALA A 42 -7.87 -4.31 15.82
CA ALA A 42 -8.82 -3.54 16.62
C ALA A 42 -10.07 -3.11 15.79
N LEU A 43 -9.86 -2.81 14.52
CA LEU A 43 -10.95 -2.48 13.59
C LEU A 43 -11.86 -3.67 13.34
N TYR A 44 -11.26 -4.85 13.12
CA TYR A 44 -11.99 -6.10 12.96
C TYR A 44 -12.80 -6.47 14.23
N LEU A 45 -12.18 -6.40 15.41
CA LEU A 45 -12.85 -6.70 16.67
C LEU A 45 -14.01 -5.75 16.98
N ARG A 46 -13.91 -4.49 16.55
CA ARG A 46 -14.94 -3.48 16.82
C ARG A 46 -16.10 -3.53 15.84
N TYR A 47 -15.86 -3.75 14.57
CA TYR A 47 -16.87 -3.64 13.51
C TYR A 47 -17.22 -4.99 12.89
N GLY A 48 -16.33 -5.98 12.92
CA GLY A 48 -16.56 -7.33 12.39
C GLY A 48 -17.15 -7.30 10.98
N ALA A 49 -18.21 -8.09 10.81
CA ALA A 49 -18.96 -8.16 9.56
C ALA A 49 -19.95 -6.99 9.34
N ALA A 50 -20.25 -6.21 10.39
CA ALA A 50 -21.19 -5.08 10.28
C ALA A 50 -20.65 -3.94 9.41
N GLY A 51 -19.31 -3.84 9.32
CA GLY A 51 -18.63 -2.86 8.51
C GLY A 51 -18.74 -1.42 9.03
N THR A 52 -18.02 -0.52 8.38
CA THR A 52 -18.10 0.93 8.61
C THR A 52 -17.76 1.67 7.33
N THR A 53 -18.30 2.86 7.17
CA THR A 53 -18.06 3.71 6.00
C THR A 53 -17.46 5.05 6.41
N PHE A 54 -16.64 5.60 5.53
CA PHE A 54 -16.11 6.94 5.64
C PHE A 54 -16.21 7.60 4.26
N SER A 55 -16.85 8.76 4.17
CA SER A 55 -17.00 9.49 2.92
C SER A 55 -16.74 10.97 3.13
N VAL A 56 -16.06 11.57 2.15
CA VAL A 56 -15.82 13.01 2.04
C VAL A 56 -16.08 13.42 0.60
N ASP A 57 -16.80 14.51 0.40
CA ASP A 57 -17.01 15.06 -0.94
C ASP A 57 -15.67 15.54 -1.50
N TRP A 58 -15.29 15.01 -2.67
CA TRP A 58 -14.01 15.30 -3.28
C TRP A 58 -14.13 16.21 -4.49
N ILE A 59 -15.06 15.91 -5.41
CA ILE A 59 -15.26 16.69 -6.64
C ILE A 59 -16.75 17.01 -6.75
N ASN A 60 -17.08 18.31 -6.75
CA ASN A 60 -18.47 18.76 -6.77
C ASN A 60 -19.15 18.62 -8.15
N ASN A 61 -18.38 18.52 -9.24
CA ASN A 61 -18.92 18.38 -10.58
C ASN A 61 -17.96 17.60 -11.49
N PRO A 62 -18.20 16.31 -11.85
CA PRO A 62 -19.30 15.44 -11.40
C PRO A 62 -19.21 15.13 -9.90
N ASN A 63 -20.34 14.83 -9.26
CA ASN A 63 -20.44 14.59 -7.82
C ASN A 63 -19.73 13.28 -7.43
N ILE A 64 -18.40 13.35 -7.21
CA ILE A 64 -17.53 12.22 -6.85
C ILE A 64 -17.10 12.38 -5.40
N SER A 65 -17.48 11.44 -4.57
CA SER A 65 -17.05 11.36 -3.18
C SER A 65 -15.84 10.43 -3.01
N PHE A 66 -14.86 10.84 -2.22
CA PHE A 66 -13.84 9.95 -1.70
C PHE A 66 -14.48 9.08 -0.62
N SER A 67 -14.83 7.86 -0.98
CA SER A 67 -15.57 6.96 -0.09
C SER A 67 -14.78 5.67 0.16
N LEU A 68 -14.61 5.36 1.44
CA LEU A 68 -14.01 4.13 1.93
C LEU A 68 -15.07 3.32 2.66
N LYS A 69 -15.08 2.02 2.43
CA LYS A 69 -15.96 1.07 3.09
C LYS A 69 -15.14 -0.12 3.61
N ALA A 70 -15.25 -0.36 4.88
CA ALA A 70 -14.67 -1.53 5.50
C ALA A 70 -15.79 -2.55 5.76
N ASP A 71 -16.08 -3.39 4.78
CA ASP A 71 -16.91 -4.57 4.96
C ASP A 71 -16.06 -5.78 5.40
N GLY A 72 -16.68 -6.92 5.65
CA GLY A 72 -16.00 -8.11 6.14
C GLY A 72 -14.84 -8.57 5.24
N LEU A 73 -15.04 -8.51 3.91
CA LEU A 73 -14.01 -8.89 2.94
C LEU A 73 -12.87 -7.87 2.90
N ALA A 74 -13.20 -6.58 2.84
CA ALA A 74 -12.21 -5.50 2.83
C ALA A 74 -11.35 -5.54 4.10
N ILE A 75 -11.97 -5.71 5.27
CA ILE A 75 -11.24 -5.83 6.55
C ILE A 75 -10.32 -7.06 6.54
N ALA A 76 -10.76 -8.21 6.02
CA ALA A 76 -9.93 -9.42 5.93
C ALA A 76 -8.71 -9.20 5.04
N MET A 77 -8.87 -8.53 3.88
CA MET A 77 -7.76 -8.21 2.97
C MET A 77 -6.77 -7.21 3.58
N VAL A 78 -7.28 -6.19 4.29
CA VAL A 78 -6.44 -5.23 5.02
C VAL A 78 -5.70 -5.92 6.17
N LEU A 79 -6.35 -6.81 6.93
CA LEU A 79 -5.71 -7.61 7.96
C LEU A 79 -4.58 -8.47 7.39
N LEU A 80 -4.84 -9.18 6.30
CA LEU A 80 -3.81 -9.99 5.63
C LEU A 80 -2.60 -9.13 5.24
N THR A 81 -2.84 -8.00 4.59
CA THR A 81 -1.79 -7.07 4.17
C THR A 81 -0.98 -6.56 5.36
N THR A 82 -1.64 -6.12 6.42
CA THR A 82 -0.97 -5.50 7.58
C THR A 82 -0.27 -6.51 8.48
N ILE A 83 -0.73 -7.77 8.56
CA ILE A 83 -0.06 -8.84 9.31
C ILE A 83 1.17 -9.35 8.55
N LEU A 84 1.10 -9.47 7.22
CA LEU A 84 2.25 -9.87 6.40
C LEU A 84 3.35 -8.82 6.37
N LEU A 85 3.01 -7.54 6.50
CA LEU A 85 3.95 -6.43 6.37
C LEU A 85 5.14 -6.51 7.35
N PRO A 86 4.94 -6.67 8.68
CA PRO A 86 6.06 -6.83 9.62
C PRO A 86 6.88 -8.10 9.35
N ILE A 87 6.25 -9.18 8.87
CA ILE A 87 6.96 -10.43 8.51
C ILE A 87 7.89 -10.18 7.31
N ILE A 88 7.43 -9.45 6.30
CA ILE A 88 8.23 -9.06 5.13
C ILE A 88 9.41 -8.18 5.56
N ILE A 89 9.17 -7.19 6.43
CA ILE A 89 10.22 -6.30 6.92
C ILE A 89 11.27 -7.09 7.73
N LEU A 90 10.83 -8.02 8.60
CA LEU A 90 11.75 -8.90 9.36
C LEU A 90 12.59 -9.79 8.43
N GLY A 91 11.95 -10.41 7.44
CA GLY A 91 12.65 -11.25 6.47
C GLY A 91 13.66 -10.47 5.62
N ALA A 92 13.34 -9.22 5.29
CA ALA A 92 14.24 -8.34 4.54
C ALA A 92 15.38 -7.77 5.41
N ASN A 93 15.16 -7.56 6.72
CA ASN A 93 16.15 -6.98 7.63
C ASN A 93 17.42 -7.86 7.79
N ASN A 94 17.34 -9.15 7.50
CA ASN A 94 18.49 -10.09 7.56
C ASN A 94 19.39 -10.03 6.31
N ARG A 95 19.08 -9.16 5.34
CA ARG A 95 19.83 -8.98 4.11
C ARG A 95 20.31 -7.53 4.02
N GLU A 96 21.56 -7.32 3.66
CA GLU A 96 22.08 -5.99 3.36
C GLU A 96 21.61 -5.53 1.98
N PHE A 97 20.70 -4.59 1.95
CA PHE A 97 20.21 -3.97 0.72
C PHE A 97 20.85 -2.60 0.51
N LYS A 98 21.19 -2.29 -0.72
CA LYS A 98 21.59 -0.93 -1.09
C LYS A 98 20.35 -0.01 -0.94
N ASN A 99 20.49 1.09 -0.19
CA ASN A 99 19.40 2.05 0.09
C ASN A 99 18.18 1.43 0.80
N GLU A 100 18.40 0.81 1.96
CA GLU A 100 17.35 0.18 2.77
C GLU A 100 16.15 1.09 3.06
N LYS A 101 16.41 2.38 3.34
CA LYS A 101 15.35 3.38 3.58
C LYS A 101 14.37 3.49 2.41
N LEU A 102 14.88 3.42 1.18
CA LEU A 102 14.02 3.49 -0.01
C LEU A 102 13.23 2.19 -0.18
N LEU A 103 13.87 1.02 0.07
CA LEU A 103 13.20 -0.27 -0.03
C LEU A 103 12.02 -0.35 0.96
N PHE A 104 12.27 -0.11 2.25
CA PHE A 104 11.23 -0.20 3.27
C PHE A 104 10.14 0.87 3.10
N SER A 105 10.51 2.07 2.66
CA SER A 105 9.53 3.11 2.33
C SER A 105 8.62 2.69 1.18
N LEU A 106 9.16 2.11 0.11
CA LEU A 106 8.37 1.60 -1.02
C LEU A 106 7.46 0.43 -0.62
N VAL A 107 7.93 -0.47 0.26
CA VAL A 107 7.12 -1.57 0.79
C VAL A 107 5.95 -1.02 1.62
N MET A 108 6.20 -0.04 2.49
CA MET A 108 5.15 0.63 3.26
C MET A 108 4.15 1.38 2.37
N PHE A 109 4.65 2.06 1.34
CA PHE A 109 3.81 2.76 0.37
C PHE A 109 2.96 1.80 -0.47
N MET A 110 3.51 0.63 -0.84
CA MET A 110 2.74 -0.43 -1.50
C MET A 110 1.60 -0.93 -0.62
N ALA A 111 1.87 -1.17 0.67
CA ALA A 111 0.83 -1.58 1.62
C ALA A 111 -0.25 -0.50 1.80
N PHE A 112 0.12 0.79 1.81
CA PHE A 112 -0.82 1.90 1.80
C PHE A 112 -1.73 1.86 0.57
N ALA A 113 -1.16 1.72 -0.63
CA ALA A 113 -1.92 1.68 -1.87
C ALA A 113 -2.85 0.45 -1.94
N MET A 114 -2.39 -0.73 -1.52
CA MET A 114 -3.21 -1.94 -1.47
C MET A 114 -4.35 -1.80 -0.45
N ALA A 115 -4.08 -1.30 0.76
CA ALA A 115 -5.12 -1.07 1.76
C ALA A 115 -6.16 -0.05 1.29
N GLY A 116 -5.72 1.00 0.60
CA GLY A 116 -6.60 1.99 -0.01
C GLY A 116 -7.50 1.39 -1.09
N ALA A 117 -6.96 0.52 -1.95
CA ALA A 117 -7.74 -0.19 -2.96
C ALA A 117 -8.79 -1.09 -2.32
N PHE A 118 -8.43 -1.92 -1.32
CA PHE A 118 -9.38 -2.81 -0.64
C PHE A 118 -10.48 -2.08 0.11
N LEU A 119 -10.20 -0.90 0.65
CA LEU A 119 -11.20 -0.09 1.36
C LEU A 119 -12.02 0.81 0.45
N SER A 120 -11.66 0.96 -0.82
CA SER A 120 -12.39 1.84 -1.74
C SER A 120 -13.78 1.32 -2.05
N SER A 121 -14.81 2.17 -1.90
CA SER A 121 -16.19 1.87 -2.30
C SER A 121 -16.59 2.54 -3.61
N ASN A 122 -15.73 3.38 -4.17
CA ASN A 122 -15.93 4.05 -5.45
C ASN A 122 -14.90 3.54 -6.46
N ALA A 123 -15.35 3.21 -7.68
CA ALA A 123 -14.49 2.68 -8.74
C ALA A 123 -13.32 3.62 -9.09
N LEU A 124 -13.53 4.93 -9.09
CA LEU A 124 -12.47 5.91 -9.37
C LEU A 124 -11.41 5.91 -8.27
N VAL A 125 -11.83 5.90 -6.99
CA VAL A 125 -10.92 5.84 -5.84
C VAL A 125 -10.13 4.53 -5.84
N TYR A 126 -10.81 3.41 -6.12
CA TYR A 126 -10.18 2.10 -6.29
C TYR A 126 -9.09 2.14 -7.38
N TYR A 127 -9.43 2.68 -8.55
CA TYR A 127 -8.52 2.79 -9.69
C TYR A 127 -7.27 3.60 -9.36
N VAL A 128 -7.43 4.74 -8.69
CA VAL A 128 -6.30 5.58 -8.26
C VAL A 128 -5.36 4.81 -7.33
N PHE A 129 -5.88 4.13 -6.30
CA PHE A 129 -5.06 3.33 -5.39
C PHE A 129 -4.41 2.13 -6.08
N TRP A 130 -5.14 1.49 -7.00
CA TRP A 130 -4.61 0.40 -7.82
C TRP A 130 -3.40 0.86 -8.63
N GLU A 131 -3.51 1.96 -9.35
CA GLU A 131 -2.39 2.52 -10.11
C GLU A 131 -1.22 2.95 -9.21
N MET A 132 -1.50 3.55 -8.06
CA MET A 132 -0.47 3.91 -7.10
C MET A 132 0.35 2.71 -6.61
N SER A 133 -0.24 1.50 -6.56
CA SER A 133 0.48 0.29 -6.16
C SER A 133 1.52 -0.17 -7.19
N LEU A 134 1.37 0.19 -8.46
CA LEU A 134 2.31 -0.16 -9.53
C LEU A 134 3.64 0.60 -9.41
N ILE A 135 3.62 1.80 -8.86
CA ILE A 135 4.80 2.66 -8.71
C ILE A 135 5.89 1.98 -7.86
N PRO A 136 5.60 1.55 -6.61
CA PRO A 136 6.61 0.87 -5.80
C PRO A 136 7.09 -0.45 -6.41
N ILE A 137 6.20 -1.22 -7.05
CA ILE A 137 6.57 -2.47 -7.72
C ILE A 137 7.61 -2.20 -8.83
N TYR A 138 7.38 -1.19 -9.66
CA TYR A 138 8.31 -0.78 -10.71
C TYR A 138 9.70 -0.47 -10.14
N PHE A 139 9.78 0.33 -9.08
CA PHE A 139 11.05 0.69 -8.46
C PHE A 139 11.72 -0.50 -7.78
N ILE A 140 10.99 -1.33 -7.04
CA ILE A 140 11.52 -2.50 -6.35
C ILE A 140 12.14 -3.48 -7.36
N VAL A 141 11.46 -3.79 -8.45
CA VAL A 141 11.96 -4.68 -9.50
C VAL A 141 13.17 -4.08 -10.21
N THR A 142 13.13 -2.78 -10.52
CA THR A 142 14.22 -2.12 -11.24
C THR A 142 15.50 -2.03 -10.40
N ILE A 143 15.39 -1.73 -9.10
CA ILE A 143 16.56 -1.47 -8.25
C ILE A 143 17.12 -2.77 -7.64
N TRP A 144 16.27 -3.65 -7.13
CA TRP A 144 16.67 -4.86 -6.38
C TRP A 144 16.37 -6.18 -7.09
N GLY A 145 15.77 -6.17 -8.28
CA GLY A 145 15.50 -7.40 -9.04
C GLY A 145 16.81 -8.12 -9.46
N ASN A 146 16.71 -9.40 -9.80
CA ASN A 146 17.84 -10.21 -10.24
C ASN A 146 18.21 -9.93 -11.70
N GLY A 147 19.52 -10.02 -12.03
CA GLY A 147 20.05 -9.88 -13.39
C GLY A 147 20.56 -8.48 -13.73
N GLU A 148 20.89 -8.25 -15.00
CA GLU A 148 21.40 -6.99 -15.51
C GLU A 148 20.37 -5.85 -15.39
N PHE A 149 20.83 -4.66 -15.05
CA PHE A 149 19.98 -3.48 -14.87
C PHE A 149 19.08 -3.19 -16.09
N ALA A 150 19.63 -3.31 -17.31
CA ALA A 150 18.87 -3.07 -18.53
C ALA A 150 17.70 -4.06 -18.69
N LYS A 151 17.92 -5.34 -18.37
CA LYS A 151 16.87 -6.38 -18.42
C LYS A 151 15.79 -6.16 -17.36
N ARG A 152 16.20 -5.82 -16.12
CA ARG A 152 15.27 -5.51 -15.01
C ARG A 152 14.38 -4.31 -15.34
N ARG A 153 14.99 -3.22 -15.82
CA ARG A 153 14.27 -2.02 -16.22
C ARG A 153 13.28 -2.31 -17.35
N ARG A 154 13.70 -3.08 -18.36
CA ARG A 154 12.82 -3.47 -19.47
C ARG A 154 11.63 -4.31 -18.97
N ALA A 155 11.90 -5.30 -18.12
CA ALA A 155 10.84 -6.14 -17.54
C ALA A 155 9.86 -5.32 -16.69
N ALA A 156 10.37 -4.43 -15.81
CA ALA A 156 9.54 -3.57 -14.98
C ALA A 156 8.69 -2.59 -15.83
N MET A 157 9.28 -2.01 -16.87
CA MET A 157 8.57 -1.11 -17.79
C MET A 157 7.48 -1.87 -18.58
N THR A 158 7.82 -3.08 -19.07
CA THR A 158 6.87 -3.92 -19.79
C THR A 158 5.69 -4.30 -18.89
N PHE A 159 5.97 -4.74 -17.66
CA PHE A 159 4.93 -5.03 -16.66
C PHE A 159 4.03 -3.82 -16.41
N PHE A 160 4.64 -2.65 -16.15
CA PHE A 160 3.90 -1.41 -15.91
C PHE A 160 2.99 -1.04 -17.08
N LEU A 161 3.53 -1.06 -18.32
CA LEU A 161 2.77 -0.71 -19.52
C LEU A 161 1.63 -1.70 -19.79
N TYR A 162 1.85 -3.00 -19.63
CA TYR A 162 0.79 -3.99 -19.83
C TYR A 162 -0.33 -3.87 -18.79
N THR A 163 0.03 -3.66 -17.52
CA THR A 163 -0.96 -3.51 -16.45
C THR A 163 -1.76 -2.23 -16.65
N PHE A 164 -1.08 -1.12 -16.98
CA PHE A 164 -1.72 0.17 -17.26
C PHE A 164 -2.62 0.12 -18.51
N ALA A 165 -2.16 -0.51 -19.59
CA ALA A 165 -2.95 -0.66 -20.82
C ALA A 165 -4.13 -1.61 -20.62
N GLY A 166 -3.96 -2.69 -19.85
CA GLY A 166 -5.00 -3.66 -19.55
C GLY A 166 -6.15 -3.03 -18.74
N SER A 167 -5.84 -2.24 -17.72
CA SER A 167 -6.86 -1.56 -16.92
C SER A 167 -7.70 -0.57 -17.74
N ARG A 168 -7.12 0.02 -18.78
CA ARG A 168 -7.80 0.98 -19.65
C ARG A 168 -8.66 0.35 -20.75
N SER A 169 -8.39 -0.93 -21.09
CA SER A 169 -9.16 -1.64 -22.12
C SER A 169 -10.51 -2.18 -21.62
N GLU A 170 -10.70 -2.30 -20.31
CA GLU A 170 -11.95 -2.76 -19.69
C GLU A 170 -13.02 -1.64 -19.57
N GLU A 171 -12.68 -0.39 -19.85
CA GLU A 171 -13.62 0.74 -19.84
C GLU A 171 -14.43 0.94 -21.16
N ARG A 172 -14.41 -0.06 -22.08
CA ARG A 172 -15.19 0.02 -23.32
C ARG A 172 -16.38 -0.94 -23.34
#